data_d694addce4ffd3c1ed04dbb244b7931c
#
_entry.id   d694addce4ffd3c1ed04dbb244b7931c
#
_cell.length_a   1.000
_cell.length_b   1.000
_cell.length_c   1.000
_cell.angle_alpha   90.00
_cell.angle_beta   90.00
_cell.angle_gamma   90.00
#
_symmetry.space_group_name_H-M   'P 1'
#
loop_
_entity.id
_entity.type
_entity.pdbx_description
1 polymer ?
#
loop_
_entity_poly.entity_id
_entity_poly.type
_entity_poly.pdbx_seq_one_letter_code
_entity_poly.pdbx_strand_id
1 'polypeptide(L)'
;MKKFAAYILAGCMAMSCIYPYEAELDSIAGTLVVEGDIILGGYSSFTVSWATSVDGVLFNDTGFGFGYGFGNIWVENEHGDVFRQEYVPYRGLAVDLRNAPDDCRYRLHISIPQMDVDQTYKNLRDGNGGKNYVSSWREPQKAPTIDAITFEFEPSDNPYLRRPTGNARISMTAPEGASRYFRWDYEEEWQFHANYDPQFDYDFENGEYVSVMQLPGPNYWCWAKSYSSQSRIAIAIGDEKNKIHEHKFMEINTGTGNRFQKRYCVHVIARGISEECYQYLHTLEMNSNSTGDLFAPIPSELRGNIICEEDPDELVLGFIEVSRTSELRAFVPYGNGVYLDRGDGPLESLIAVDASRIPQYYGWGYRPVVIVPTDRGDYMGWAPNYWIDCRVMGGTNVKPDYWED
;
A
#
# COMPACT_ATOMS: atom_id res chain seq x y z
N MET A 1 72.76 5.00 5.73
CA MET A 1 71.71 5.10 6.77
C MET A 1 70.36 5.66 6.25
N LYS A 2 70.36 6.72 5.43
CA LYS A 2 69.06 7.29 4.90
C LYS A 2 68.24 6.33 4.03
N LYS A 3 68.82 5.41 3.28
CA LYS A 3 68.10 4.46 2.41
C LYS A 3 67.47 3.29 3.23
N PHE A 4 68.09 2.92 4.35
CA PHE A 4 67.58 1.84 5.24
C PHE A 4 66.34 2.28 6.03
N ALA A 5 66.30 3.58 6.42
CA ALA A 5 65.13 4.14 7.12
C ALA A 5 63.89 4.23 6.19
N ALA A 6 64.11 4.48 4.87
CA ALA A 6 62.99 4.53 3.90
C ALA A 6 62.35 3.17 3.64
N TYR A 7 63.12 2.06 3.71
CA TYR A 7 62.58 0.70 3.56
C TYR A 7 61.78 0.23 4.81
N ILE A 8 62.24 0.68 6.00
CA ILE A 8 61.51 0.40 7.24
C ILE A 8 60.18 1.16 7.28
N LEU A 9 60.14 2.42 6.83
CA LEU A 9 58.91 3.21 6.75
C LEU A 9 57.91 2.66 5.71
N ALA A 10 58.40 2.18 4.55
CA ALA A 10 57.58 1.50 3.57
C ALA A 10 57.05 0.14 4.02
N GLY A 11 57.79 -0.60 4.82
CA GLY A 11 57.35 -1.88 5.41
C GLY A 11 56.26 -1.72 6.48
N CYS A 12 56.25 -0.62 7.23
CA CYS A 12 55.21 -0.33 8.21
C CYS A 12 53.88 0.09 7.61
N MET A 13 53.88 0.66 6.41
CA MET A 13 52.63 1.01 5.72
C MET A 13 51.94 -0.18 5.01
N ALA A 14 52.63 -1.31 4.86
CA ALA A 14 52.06 -2.52 4.26
C ALA A 14 51.36 -3.46 5.25
N MET A 15 51.38 -3.15 6.54
CA MET A 15 50.68 -3.90 7.58
C MET A 15 49.40 -3.19 8.04
N SER A 16 48.64 -2.62 7.13
CA SER A 16 47.24 -2.28 7.39
C SER A 16 46.45 -3.58 7.33
N CYS A 17 46.33 -4.26 8.45
CA CYS A 17 45.34 -5.30 8.59
C CYS A 17 43.96 -4.63 8.45
N ILE A 18 43.35 -4.76 7.28
CA ILE A 18 41.92 -4.55 7.13
C ILE A 18 41.28 -5.75 7.85
N TYR A 19 40.96 -5.58 9.12
CA TYR A 19 40.02 -6.47 9.75
C TYR A 19 38.68 -6.17 9.12
N PRO A 20 38.01 -7.16 8.50
CA PRO A 20 36.60 -6.97 8.17
C PRO A 20 35.88 -6.65 9.50
N TYR A 21 35.34 -5.47 9.60
CA TYR A 21 34.42 -5.13 10.68
C TYR A 21 33.14 -5.89 10.37
N GLU A 22 33.02 -7.08 10.94
CA GLU A 22 31.73 -7.75 11.07
C GLU A 22 30.98 -6.95 12.14
N ALA A 23 30.13 -6.02 11.71
CA ALA A 23 29.13 -5.46 12.59
C ALA A 23 28.28 -6.65 13.08
N GLU A 24 28.43 -7.02 14.33
CA GLU A 24 27.43 -7.83 15.01
C GLU A 24 26.16 -6.98 15.04
N LEU A 25 25.40 -7.02 13.94
CA LEU A 25 24.01 -6.58 13.93
C LEU A 25 23.31 -7.60 14.80
N ASP A 26 22.89 -7.21 15.99
CA ASP A 26 21.99 -8.01 16.79
C ASP A 26 20.82 -8.39 15.87
N SER A 27 20.70 -9.69 15.61
CA SER A 27 19.72 -10.20 14.66
C SER A 27 18.33 -9.83 15.17
N ILE A 28 17.63 -8.94 14.47
CA ILE A 28 16.21 -8.66 14.71
C ILE A 28 15.31 -9.82 14.24
N ALA A 29 15.92 -10.89 13.68
CA ALA A 29 15.19 -12.08 13.26
C ALA A 29 14.44 -12.70 14.46
N GLY A 30 13.16 -12.96 14.26
CA GLY A 30 12.28 -13.46 15.31
C GLY A 30 11.68 -12.37 16.21
N THR A 31 11.93 -11.09 15.96
CA THR A 31 11.26 -9.98 16.65
C THR A 31 9.82 -9.86 16.16
N LEU A 32 8.89 -9.71 17.09
CA LEU A 32 7.48 -9.48 16.76
C LEU A 32 7.32 -8.07 16.18
N VAL A 33 6.61 -7.96 15.07
CA VAL A 33 6.24 -6.70 14.41
C VAL A 33 4.73 -6.57 14.42
N VAL A 34 4.24 -5.46 14.95
CA VAL A 34 2.81 -5.14 15.02
C VAL A 34 2.55 -3.83 14.30
N GLU A 35 1.66 -3.87 13.32
CA GLU A 35 1.24 -2.70 12.53
C GLU A 35 -0.26 -2.48 12.68
N GLY A 36 -0.67 -1.24 12.77
CA GLY A 36 -2.05 -0.81 12.89
C GLY A 36 -2.25 0.24 13.97
N ASP A 37 -3.43 0.84 13.98
CA ASP A 37 -3.86 1.82 14.96
C ASP A 37 -5.27 1.52 15.44
N ILE A 38 -5.61 1.99 16.64
CA ILE A 38 -6.95 1.96 17.20
C ILE A 38 -7.72 3.17 16.65
N ILE A 39 -8.64 2.91 15.71
CA ILE A 39 -9.41 3.94 15.01
C ILE A 39 -10.82 4.02 15.58
N LEU A 40 -11.08 5.03 16.40
CA LEU A 40 -12.40 5.25 16.98
C LEU A 40 -13.38 5.82 15.95
N GLY A 41 -14.61 5.34 15.99
CA GLY A 41 -15.65 5.68 15.01
C GLY A 41 -15.55 4.88 13.71
N GLY A 42 -14.64 3.87 13.65
CA GLY A 42 -14.39 3.06 12.48
C GLY A 42 -14.04 1.62 12.81
N TYR A 43 -13.32 1.00 11.88
CA TYR A 43 -12.76 -0.33 12.04
C TYR A 43 -11.25 -0.26 12.14
N SER A 44 -10.66 -1.05 13.05
CA SER A 44 -9.21 -1.19 13.21
C SER A 44 -8.75 -2.55 12.72
N SER A 45 -7.79 -2.57 11.81
CA SER A 45 -7.13 -3.79 11.35
C SER A 45 -5.68 -3.80 11.84
N PHE A 46 -5.24 -4.95 12.32
CA PHE A 46 -3.89 -5.12 12.83
C PHE A 46 -3.18 -6.24 12.08
N THR A 47 -1.96 -5.97 11.67
CA THR A 47 -1.05 -6.96 11.10
C THR A 47 -0.01 -7.34 12.15
N VAL A 48 0.15 -8.62 12.38
CA VAL A 48 1.17 -9.14 13.29
C VAL A 48 2.05 -10.11 12.50
N SER A 49 3.34 -9.87 12.50
CA SER A 49 4.32 -10.64 11.74
C SER A 49 5.61 -10.80 12.54
N TRP A 50 6.56 -11.58 12.00
CA TRP A 50 7.88 -11.76 12.58
C TRP A 50 8.92 -11.16 11.64
N ALA A 51 9.85 -10.39 12.18
CA ALA A 51 10.99 -9.91 11.40
C ALA A 51 11.86 -11.11 11.00
N THR A 52 12.30 -11.13 9.75
CA THR A 52 13.22 -12.14 9.20
C THR A 52 14.53 -11.49 8.81
N SER A 53 15.66 -12.19 8.96
CA SER A 53 16.95 -11.68 8.47
C SER A 53 17.01 -11.73 6.94
N VAL A 54 17.74 -10.79 6.35
CA VAL A 54 17.92 -10.71 4.88
C VAL A 54 18.68 -11.93 4.33
N ASP A 55 19.50 -12.59 5.14
CA ASP A 55 20.27 -13.78 4.80
C ASP A 55 19.48 -15.09 5.03
N GLY A 56 18.32 -15.00 5.62
CA GLY A 56 17.41 -16.14 5.80
C GLY A 56 16.76 -16.50 4.47
N VAL A 57 16.78 -17.77 4.13
CA VAL A 57 16.04 -18.36 3.01
C VAL A 57 14.68 -17.66 2.90
N LEU A 58 14.39 -17.11 1.73
CA LEU A 58 13.09 -16.57 1.37
C LEU A 58 12.02 -17.62 1.69
N PHE A 59 11.47 -17.57 2.89
CA PHE A 59 10.18 -18.18 3.11
C PHE A 59 9.24 -17.37 2.24
N ASN A 60 8.72 -18.02 1.21
CA ASN A 60 7.63 -17.51 0.44
C ASN A 60 6.68 -16.82 1.42
N ASP A 61 6.45 -15.56 1.19
CA ASP A 61 5.50 -14.69 1.85
C ASP A 61 4.09 -15.30 1.83
N THR A 62 3.91 -16.31 2.63
CA THR A 62 2.65 -16.50 3.28
C THR A 62 2.76 -15.64 4.51
N GLY A 63 2.47 -14.35 4.35
CA GLY A 63 2.16 -13.51 5.48
C GLY A 63 1.24 -14.35 6.36
N PHE A 64 1.73 -14.80 7.49
CA PHE A 64 0.91 -15.44 8.49
C PHE A 64 -0.04 -14.35 8.99
N GLY A 65 -1.02 -14.03 8.15
CA GLY A 65 -2.14 -13.24 8.57
C GLY A 65 -2.72 -13.96 9.77
N PHE A 66 -2.81 -13.30 10.90
CA PHE A 66 -3.54 -13.76 12.05
C PHE A 66 -5.01 -13.95 11.65
N GLY A 67 -5.28 -15.06 10.98
CA GLY A 67 -6.59 -15.48 10.54
C GLY A 67 -6.70 -16.97 10.71
N TYR A 68 -7.64 -17.42 11.52
CA TYR A 68 -7.94 -18.82 11.82
C TYR A 68 -6.84 -19.57 12.60
N GLY A 69 -6.69 -19.26 13.90
CA GLY A 69 -6.04 -20.15 14.87
C GLY A 69 -4.67 -19.74 15.37
N PHE A 70 -4.09 -18.62 14.91
CA PHE A 70 -2.73 -18.23 15.30
C PHE A 70 -2.63 -17.15 16.38
N GLY A 71 -3.74 -16.61 16.86
CA GLY A 71 -3.75 -15.65 17.95
C GLY A 71 -5.09 -14.94 18.07
N ASN A 72 -5.30 -14.29 19.20
CA ASN A 72 -6.44 -13.45 19.45
C ASN A 72 -5.99 -12.01 19.57
N ILE A 73 -6.68 -11.10 18.89
CA ILE A 73 -6.48 -9.66 19.00
C ILE A 73 -7.76 -9.03 19.54
N TRP A 74 -7.61 -8.12 20.49
CA TRP A 74 -8.71 -7.32 20.98
C TRP A 74 -8.23 -5.97 21.47
N VAL A 75 -9.12 -5.02 21.49
CA VAL A 75 -8.93 -3.70 22.07
C VAL A 75 -9.71 -3.63 23.37
N GLU A 76 -9.13 -3.05 24.40
CA GLU A 76 -9.75 -2.81 25.70
C GLU A 76 -9.73 -1.32 25.99
N ASN A 77 -10.82 -0.80 26.57
CA ASN A 77 -10.85 0.54 27.13
C ASN A 77 -10.72 0.52 28.67
N GLU A 78 -10.44 1.66 29.28
CA GLU A 78 -10.26 1.73 30.73
C GLU A 78 -11.56 1.55 31.53
N HIS A 79 -12.72 1.54 30.88
CA HIS A 79 -14.01 1.18 31.50
C HIS A 79 -14.21 -0.34 31.57
N GLY A 80 -13.33 -1.13 30.96
CA GLY A 80 -13.38 -2.58 30.94
C GLY A 80 -14.17 -3.16 29.76
N ASP A 81 -14.57 -2.34 28.77
CA ASP A 81 -15.17 -2.82 27.55
C ASP A 81 -14.12 -3.48 26.67
N VAL A 82 -14.47 -4.61 26.08
CA VAL A 82 -13.59 -5.43 25.23
C VAL A 82 -14.17 -5.54 23.83
N PHE A 83 -13.42 -5.09 22.84
CA PHE A 83 -13.75 -5.13 21.40
C PHE A 83 -12.86 -6.18 20.74
N ARG A 84 -13.47 -7.28 20.27
CA ARG A 84 -12.71 -8.39 19.68
C ARG A 84 -12.59 -8.25 18.18
N GLN A 85 -11.50 -8.77 17.64
CA GLN A 85 -11.31 -8.90 16.19
C GLN A 85 -12.30 -9.94 15.64
N GLU A 86 -13.03 -9.56 14.59
CA GLU A 86 -14.00 -10.39 13.90
C GLU A 86 -13.85 -10.24 12.38
N TYR A 87 -14.39 -11.20 11.64
CA TYR A 87 -14.40 -11.10 10.18
C TYR A 87 -15.48 -10.11 9.72
N VAL A 88 -15.05 -9.05 9.04
CA VAL A 88 -15.93 -8.04 8.47
C VAL A 88 -15.95 -8.21 6.95
N PRO A 89 -17.11 -8.38 6.30
CA PRO A 89 -17.20 -8.51 4.85
C PRO A 89 -16.46 -7.36 4.13
N TYR A 90 -15.70 -7.71 3.10
CA TYR A 90 -14.88 -6.79 2.28
C TYR A 90 -13.70 -6.09 3.00
N ARG A 91 -13.51 -6.32 4.30
CA ARG A 91 -12.40 -5.75 5.10
C ARG A 91 -11.47 -6.81 5.69
N GLY A 92 -11.92 -8.05 5.77
CA GLY A 92 -11.18 -9.11 6.45
C GLY A 92 -11.33 -9.05 7.96
N LEU A 93 -10.28 -9.41 8.70
CA LEU A 93 -10.27 -9.37 10.16
C LEU A 93 -10.10 -7.94 10.67
N ALA A 94 -11.05 -7.46 11.47
CA ALA A 94 -11.03 -6.11 12.04
C ALA A 94 -11.74 -6.06 13.39
N VAL A 95 -11.39 -5.06 14.19
CA VAL A 95 -12.09 -4.70 15.44
C VAL A 95 -13.08 -3.58 15.12
N ASP A 96 -14.35 -3.78 15.47
CA ASP A 96 -15.40 -2.77 15.30
C ASP A 96 -15.41 -1.78 16.46
N LEU A 97 -14.99 -0.54 16.18
CA LEU A 97 -14.93 0.56 17.14
C LEU A 97 -15.85 1.72 16.76
N ARG A 98 -16.84 1.49 15.88
CA ARG A 98 -17.73 2.56 15.40
C ARG A 98 -18.53 3.23 16.51
N ASN A 99 -18.86 2.49 17.57
CA ASN A 99 -19.62 2.99 18.71
C ASN A 99 -18.76 3.09 19.99
N ALA A 100 -17.45 2.95 19.89
CA ALA A 100 -16.54 3.07 21.02
C ALA A 100 -16.49 4.53 21.54
N PRO A 101 -16.55 4.76 22.88
CA PRO A 101 -16.46 6.10 23.46
C PRO A 101 -15.09 6.74 23.19
N ASP A 102 -15.00 8.07 23.17
CA ASP A 102 -13.75 8.80 22.96
C ASP A 102 -13.27 9.61 24.18
N ASP A 103 -13.89 9.39 25.31
CA ASP A 103 -13.60 10.02 26.60
C ASP A 103 -12.78 9.14 27.56
N CYS A 104 -12.22 8.05 27.06
CA CYS A 104 -11.42 7.11 27.85
C CYS A 104 -10.21 6.59 27.03
N ARG A 105 -9.23 6.03 27.74
CA ARG A 105 -8.03 5.44 27.13
C ARG A 105 -8.29 4.03 26.62
N TYR A 106 -7.48 3.62 25.67
CA TYR A 106 -7.51 2.33 25.01
C TYR A 106 -6.15 1.68 24.98
N ARG A 107 -6.13 0.35 24.89
CA ARG A 107 -4.92 -0.43 24.59
C ARG A 107 -5.23 -1.65 23.74
N LEU A 108 -4.22 -2.11 23.01
CA LEU A 108 -4.28 -3.34 22.22
C LEU A 108 -3.76 -4.52 23.03
N HIS A 109 -4.42 -5.66 22.89
CA HIS A 109 -3.96 -6.94 23.38
C HIS A 109 -3.78 -7.93 22.22
N ILE A 110 -2.71 -8.71 22.28
CA ILE A 110 -2.40 -9.78 21.33
C ILE A 110 -2.04 -11.02 22.13
N SER A 111 -2.77 -12.11 21.96
CA SER A 111 -2.45 -13.39 22.59
C SER A 111 -2.05 -14.40 21.52
N ILE A 112 -0.82 -14.85 21.58
CA ILE A 112 -0.26 -15.85 20.66
C ILE A 112 -0.20 -17.17 21.41
N PRO A 113 -1.01 -18.19 21.05
CA PRO A 113 -0.98 -19.47 21.71
C PRO A 113 0.34 -20.19 21.46
N GLN A 114 0.71 -21.08 22.37
CA GLN A 114 1.78 -22.04 22.12
C GLN A 114 1.41 -22.89 20.90
N MET A 115 2.26 -22.90 19.89
CA MET A 115 2.10 -23.79 18.75
C MET A 115 3.05 -24.98 18.87
N ASP A 116 2.52 -26.22 18.79
CA ASP A 116 3.29 -27.40 18.49
C ASP A 116 3.74 -27.36 17.03
N VAL A 117 4.81 -26.62 16.76
CA VAL A 117 5.36 -26.51 15.41
C VAL A 117 6.42 -27.57 15.23
N ASP A 118 6.33 -28.30 14.12
CA ASP A 118 7.33 -29.27 13.70
C ASP A 118 8.76 -28.66 13.78
N GLN A 119 9.75 -29.49 14.06
CA GLN A 119 11.14 -29.11 14.42
C GLN A 119 11.81 -28.12 13.46
N THR A 120 11.30 -27.98 12.23
CA THR A 120 11.79 -27.04 11.22
C THR A 120 11.62 -25.57 11.63
N TYR A 121 10.66 -25.26 12.50
CA TYR A 121 10.38 -23.91 12.98
C TYR A 121 10.84 -23.65 14.42
N LYS A 122 11.42 -24.67 15.07
CA LYS A 122 11.92 -24.56 16.46
C LYS A 122 13.03 -23.52 16.63
N ASN A 123 13.81 -23.27 15.58
CA ASN A 123 14.91 -22.31 15.60
C ASN A 123 14.44 -20.84 15.59
N LEU A 124 13.14 -20.58 15.36
CA LEU A 124 12.55 -19.24 15.38
C LEU A 124 11.84 -18.93 16.72
N ARG A 125 11.75 -19.88 17.62
CA ARG A 125 11.01 -19.75 18.87
C ARG A 125 11.59 -20.64 19.99
N ASP A 126 12.51 -20.10 20.76
CA ASP A 126 12.92 -20.67 22.05
C ASP A 126 11.94 -20.27 23.18
N GLY A 127 10.63 -20.42 22.98
CA GLY A 127 9.61 -20.05 23.96
C GLY A 127 8.68 -21.22 24.29
N ASN A 128 8.80 -21.77 25.48
CA ASN A 128 7.98 -22.86 26.02
C ASN A 128 6.59 -22.39 26.51
N GLY A 129 5.85 -21.59 25.76
CA GLY A 129 4.51 -21.18 26.17
C GLY A 129 3.86 -20.20 25.18
N GLY A 130 2.55 -20.01 25.30
CA GLY A 130 1.88 -18.89 24.66
C GLY A 130 2.43 -17.57 25.22
N LYS A 131 2.41 -16.51 24.39
CA LYS A 131 2.86 -15.17 24.81
C LYS A 131 1.72 -14.16 24.64
N ASN A 132 1.63 -13.24 25.59
CA ASN A 132 0.68 -12.16 25.57
C ASN A 132 1.42 -10.83 25.44
N TYR A 133 0.91 -10.00 24.56
CA TYR A 133 1.48 -8.67 24.30
C TYR A 133 0.40 -7.62 24.55
N VAL A 134 0.81 -6.52 25.13
CA VAL A 134 -0.10 -5.42 25.44
C VAL A 134 0.56 -4.09 25.10
N SER A 135 -0.20 -3.19 24.46
CA SER A 135 0.25 -1.81 24.26
C SER A 135 0.06 -0.98 25.54
N SER A 136 0.79 0.11 25.65
CA SER A 136 0.50 1.11 26.67
C SER A 136 -0.90 1.72 26.47
N TRP A 137 -1.51 2.20 27.58
CA TRP A 137 -2.74 2.97 27.53
C TRP A 137 -2.53 4.29 26.79
N ARG A 138 -3.41 4.58 25.80
CA ARG A 138 -3.33 5.80 24.99
C ARG A 138 -4.66 6.56 25.02
N GLU A 139 -4.56 7.89 25.08
CA GLU A 139 -5.70 8.79 24.93
C GLU A 139 -6.05 8.97 23.44
N PRO A 140 -7.35 9.03 23.10
CA PRO A 140 -7.77 9.28 21.73
C PRO A 140 -7.29 10.63 21.19
N GLN A 141 -6.59 10.61 20.06
CA GLN A 141 -6.21 11.82 19.34
C GLN A 141 -7.37 12.29 18.46
N LYS A 142 -7.63 13.60 18.47
CA LYS A 142 -8.67 14.21 17.65
C LYS A 142 -8.29 14.17 16.16
N ALA A 143 -9.28 13.96 15.30
CA ALA A 143 -9.06 14.05 13.86
C ALA A 143 -8.73 15.48 13.43
N PRO A 144 -7.75 15.73 12.57
CA PRO A 144 -7.55 17.01 11.93
C PRO A 144 -8.66 17.27 10.89
N THR A 145 -8.83 18.50 10.47
CA THR A 145 -9.59 18.85 9.26
C THR A 145 -8.64 18.84 8.07
N ILE A 146 -8.96 18.10 7.03
CA ILE A 146 -8.27 18.22 5.74
C ILE A 146 -8.88 19.42 5.01
N ASP A 147 -8.14 20.52 4.96
CA ASP A 147 -8.62 21.79 4.39
C ASP A 147 -8.63 21.73 2.87
N ALA A 148 -7.60 21.13 2.26
CA ALA A 148 -7.50 20.97 0.81
C ALA A 148 -6.51 19.88 0.41
N ILE A 149 -6.76 19.28 -0.76
CA ILE A 149 -5.80 18.52 -1.54
C ILE A 149 -5.67 19.25 -2.88
N THR A 150 -4.46 19.68 -3.23
CA THR A 150 -4.17 20.43 -4.45
C THR A 150 -3.22 19.65 -5.36
N PHE A 151 -3.33 19.91 -6.66
CA PHE A 151 -2.51 19.24 -7.67
C PHE A 151 -1.80 20.26 -8.54
N GLU A 152 -0.51 20.10 -8.70
CA GLU A 152 0.33 20.93 -9.54
C GLU A 152 1.01 20.04 -10.58
N PHE A 153 0.88 20.37 -11.87
CA PHE A 153 1.45 19.62 -12.98
C PHE A 153 2.38 20.48 -13.80
N GLU A 154 3.53 19.93 -14.13
CA GLU A 154 4.53 20.53 -15.00
C GLU A 154 4.71 19.69 -16.27
N PRO A 155 4.98 20.32 -17.42
CA PRO A 155 5.36 19.59 -18.62
C PRO A 155 6.60 18.73 -18.32
N SER A 156 6.63 17.51 -18.86
CA SER A 156 7.82 16.67 -18.72
C SER A 156 9.03 17.29 -19.45
N ASP A 157 10.13 17.47 -18.75
CA ASP A 157 11.42 17.87 -19.32
C ASP A 157 12.04 16.76 -20.19
N ASN A 158 11.56 15.54 -20.07
CA ASN A 158 12.03 14.42 -20.88
C ASN A 158 11.32 14.40 -22.24
N PRO A 159 12.02 14.69 -23.36
CA PRO A 159 11.43 14.74 -24.69
C PRO A 159 10.87 13.40 -25.17
N TYR A 160 11.23 12.29 -24.50
CA TYR A 160 10.72 10.95 -24.79
C TYR A 160 9.47 10.60 -23.95
N LEU A 161 9.29 11.27 -22.81
CA LEU A 161 8.16 11.04 -21.88
C LEU A 161 7.07 12.10 -22.04
N ARG A 162 6.65 12.51 -23.16
CA ARG A 162 5.66 13.55 -23.52
C ARG A 162 4.44 13.74 -22.58
N ARG A 163 4.58 13.40 -21.30
CA ARG A 163 3.53 13.35 -20.29
C ARG A 163 3.90 14.23 -19.11
N PRO A 164 3.00 15.06 -18.61
CA PRO A 164 3.26 15.86 -17.43
C PRO A 164 3.54 14.99 -16.22
N THR A 165 4.41 15.49 -15.36
CA THR A 165 4.59 15.00 -13.99
C THR A 165 3.98 16.00 -13.04
N GLY A 166 3.58 15.56 -11.86
CA GLY A 166 2.95 16.45 -10.91
C GLY A 166 3.20 16.06 -9.48
N ASN A 167 2.65 16.88 -8.61
CA ASN A 167 2.69 16.67 -7.18
C ASN A 167 1.30 16.84 -6.60
N ALA A 168 0.94 16.00 -5.63
CA ALA A 168 -0.19 16.24 -4.77
C ALA A 168 0.30 16.86 -3.45
N ARG A 169 -0.41 17.88 -2.99
CA ARG A 169 -0.14 18.61 -1.77
C ARG A 169 -1.36 18.59 -0.86
N ILE A 170 -1.12 18.59 0.44
CA ILE A 170 -2.18 18.57 1.45
C ILE A 170 -2.05 19.75 2.39
N SER A 171 -3.18 20.34 2.74
CA SER A 171 -3.30 21.32 3.81
C SER A 171 -4.25 20.78 4.87
N MET A 172 -3.85 20.87 6.13
CA MET A 172 -4.63 20.36 7.26
C MET A 172 -4.55 21.32 8.46
N THR A 173 -5.62 21.31 9.26
CA THR A 173 -5.71 22.07 10.51
C THR A 173 -6.12 21.15 11.65
N ALA A 174 -5.34 21.11 12.73
CA ALA A 174 -5.75 20.42 13.95
C ALA A 174 -6.75 21.28 14.74
N PRO A 175 -7.78 20.66 15.34
CA PRO A 175 -8.71 21.39 16.21
C PRO A 175 -8.01 21.89 17.48
N GLU A 176 -8.64 22.87 18.15
CA GLU A 176 -8.12 23.42 19.40
C GLU A 176 -7.90 22.32 20.45
N GLY A 177 -6.75 22.38 21.12
CA GLY A 177 -6.33 21.40 22.13
C GLY A 177 -6.00 20.01 21.57
N ALA A 178 -5.87 19.85 20.24
CA ALA A 178 -5.39 18.62 19.62
C ALA A 178 -3.87 18.67 19.43
N SER A 179 -3.29 17.50 19.18
CA SER A 179 -1.89 17.37 18.82
C SER A 179 -1.58 18.15 17.51
N ARG A 180 -0.36 18.68 17.43
CA ARG A 180 0.18 19.28 16.21
C ARG A 180 0.90 18.30 15.28
N TYR A 181 0.94 17.03 15.64
CA TYR A 181 1.58 15.97 14.87
C TYR A 181 0.52 15.25 14.03
N PHE A 182 0.78 15.09 12.74
CA PHE A 182 -0.14 14.55 11.78
C PHE A 182 0.44 13.29 11.14
N ARG A 183 -0.42 12.33 10.90
CA ARG A 183 -0.18 11.18 10.04
C ARG A 183 -1.33 11.03 9.06
N TRP A 184 -1.02 10.61 7.84
CA TRP A 184 -2.06 10.27 6.86
C TRP A 184 -1.64 9.08 6.03
N ASP A 185 -2.64 8.37 5.55
CA ASP A 185 -2.54 7.36 4.52
C ASP A 185 -3.28 7.87 3.28
N TYR A 186 -2.97 7.34 2.10
CA TYR A 186 -3.70 7.68 0.90
C TYR A 186 -3.88 6.48 -0.01
N GLU A 187 -4.96 6.51 -0.76
CA GLU A 187 -5.30 5.56 -1.79
C GLU A 187 -5.39 6.30 -3.12
N GLU A 188 -4.92 5.66 -4.19
CA GLU A 188 -5.10 6.13 -5.55
C GLU A 188 -6.25 5.36 -6.17
N GLU A 189 -7.17 6.06 -6.81
CA GLU A 189 -8.33 5.49 -7.46
C GLU A 189 -8.44 6.05 -8.88
N TRP A 190 -8.74 5.22 -9.85
CA TRP A 190 -8.82 5.68 -11.24
C TRP A 190 -9.83 4.91 -12.06
N GLN A 191 -10.37 5.61 -13.07
CA GLN A 191 -11.25 5.06 -14.08
C GLN A 191 -10.47 4.81 -15.36
N PHE A 192 -10.67 3.65 -15.93
CA PHE A 192 -10.04 3.24 -17.19
C PHE A 192 -10.98 2.34 -17.98
N HIS A 193 -10.63 2.04 -19.24
CA HIS A 193 -11.41 1.13 -20.06
C HIS A 193 -10.53 0.00 -20.62
N ALA A 194 -11.19 -1.06 -21.10
CA ALA A 194 -10.57 -2.11 -21.87
C ALA A 194 -10.02 -1.57 -23.20
N ASN A 195 -9.08 -2.28 -23.82
CA ASN A 195 -8.48 -1.83 -25.07
C ASN A 195 -9.47 -1.79 -26.23
N TYR A 196 -10.52 -2.61 -26.19
CA TYR A 196 -11.56 -2.65 -27.18
C TYR A 196 -12.93 -2.88 -26.52
N ASP A 197 -13.96 -2.33 -27.15
CA ASP A 197 -15.35 -2.60 -26.81
C ASP A 197 -15.95 -3.55 -27.86
N PRO A 198 -16.24 -4.83 -27.52
CA PRO A 198 -16.78 -5.78 -28.47
C PRO A 198 -18.14 -5.33 -29.00
N GLN A 199 -18.21 -5.07 -30.30
CA GLN A 199 -19.44 -4.72 -30.98
C GLN A 199 -20.24 -5.91 -31.47
N PHE A 200 -19.61 -7.10 -31.44
CA PHE A 200 -20.19 -8.36 -31.91
C PHE A 200 -20.01 -9.49 -30.91
N ASP A 201 -20.87 -10.47 -31.00
CA ASP A 201 -20.72 -11.78 -30.41
C ASP A 201 -20.90 -12.85 -31.51
N TYR A 202 -20.67 -14.11 -31.21
CA TYR A 202 -20.84 -15.21 -32.15
C TYR A 202 -21.95 -16.15 -31.69
N ASP A 203 -22.99 -16.25 -32.53
CA ASP A 203 -24.08 -17.20 -32.33
C ASP A 203 -23.70 -18.58 -32.91
N PHE A 204 -23.44 -19.53 -32.02
CA PHE A 204 -23.05 -20.87 -32.38
C PHE A 204 -24.21 -21.71 -32.96
N GLU A 205 -25.47 -21.34 -32.68
CA GLU A 205 -26.64 -22.08 -33.19
C GLU A 205 -26.84 -21.77 -34.67
N ASN A 206 -26.70 -20.51 -35.04
CA ASN A 206 -26.90 -20.05 -36.42
C ASN A 206 -25.58 -19.92 -37.20
N GLY A 207 -24.44 -20.00 -36.54
CA GLY A 207 -23.12 -19.90 -37.16
C GLY A 207 -22.78 -18.49 -37.69
N GLU A 208 -23.32 -17.44 -37.08
CA GLU A 208 -23.16 -16.06 -37.54
C GLU A 208 -22.73 -15.09 -36.45
N TYR A 209 -22.20 -13.94 -36.89
CA TYR A 209 -21.91 -12.84 -35.99
C TYR A 209 -23.16 -12.00 -35.68
N VAL A 210 -23.42 -11.76 -34.43
CA VAL A 210 -24.56 -10.94 -33.97
C VAL A 210 -24.05 -9.66 -33.32
N SER A 211 -24.67 -8.54 -33.63
CA SER A 211 -24.34 -7.26 -32.99
C SER A 211 -24.76 -7.25 -31.51
N VAL A 212 -23.91 -6.75 -30.63
CA VAL A 212 -24.28 -6.53 -29.23
C VAL A 212 -25.23 -5.35 -29.13
N MET A 213 -26.21 -5.43 -28.22
CA MET A 213 -27.30 -4.44 -28.12
C MET A 213 -26.91 -3.18 -27.32
N GLN A 214 -25.82 -3.24 -26.55
CA GLN A 214 -25.43 -2.14 -25.64
C GLN A 214 -23.96 -1.80 -25.79
N LEU A 215 -23.66 -0.56 -26.13
CA LEU A 215 -22.32 0.04 -26.13
C LEU A 215 -22.31 1.31 -25.26
N PRO A 216 -21.28 1.54 -24.46
CA PRO A 216 -20.21 0.59 -24.17
C PRO A 216 -20.73 -0.64 -23.43
N GLY A 217 -20.09 -1.77 -23.70
CA GLY A 217 -20.39 -3.05 -23.05
C GLY A 217 -20.15 -3.00 -21.53
N PRO A 218 -20.74 -3.92 -20.77
CA PRO A 218 -20.72 -3.88 -19.30
C PRO A 218 -19.33 -4.03 -18.68
N ASN A 219 -18.36 -4.54 -19.44
CA ASN A 219 -16.97 -4.76 -18.98
C ASN A 219 -15.97 -3.84 -19.68
N TYR A 220 -16.45 -2.81 -20.36
CA TYR A 220 -15.58 -1.83 -21.03
C TYR A 220 -14.99 -0.84 -20.02
N TRP A 221 -15.81 -0.22 -19.16
CA TRP A 221 -15.38 0.72 -18.14
C TRP A 221 -15.15 0.04 -16.79
N CYS A 222 -14.01 0.30 -16.18
CA CYS A 222 -13.69 -0.15 -14.83
C CYS A 222 -13.10 0.95 -13.97
N TRP A 223 -13.19 0.71 -12.67
CA TRP A 223 -12.55 1.48 -11.62
C TRP A 223 -11.55 0.58 -10.91
N ALA A 224 -10.36 1.09 -10.67
CA ALA A 224 -9.33 0.40 -9.91
C ALA A 224 -8.79 1.30 -8.80
N LYS A 225 -8.14 0.69 -7.82
CA LYS A 225 -7.49 1.40 -6.73
C LYS A 225 -6.17 0.74 -6.34
N SER A 226 -5.31 1.53 -5.73
CA SER A 226 -4.03 1.09 -5.19
C SER A 226 -3.81 1.74 -3.83
N TYR A 227 -3.39 0.97 -2.86
CA TYR A 227 -3.02 1.44 -1.53
C TYR A 227 -1.56 1.92 -1.57
N SER A 228 -1.34 3.12 -2.06
CA SER A 228 0.00 3.62 -2.36
C SER A 228 0.79 4.04 -1.12
N SER A 229 0.12 4.25 0.01
CA SER A 229 0.77 4.64 1.27
C SER A 229 1.39 3.48 2.05
N GLN A 230 1.15 2.24 1.69
CA GLN A 230 1.67 1.08 2.44
C GLN A 230 3.21 1.01 2.50
N SER A 231 3.90 1.68 1.61
CA SER A 231 5.37 1.70 1.55
C SER A 231 6.02 3.00 2.06
N ARG A 232 5.24 3.98 2.52
CA ARG A 232 5.76 5.28 2.96
C ARG A 232 5.09 5.74 4.25
N ILE A 233 5.92 6.20 5.19
CA ILE A 233 5.46 6.86 6.40
C ILE A 233 5.17 8.32 6.03
N ALA A 234 3.91 8.73 6.09
CA ALA A 234 3.49 10.09 5.80
C ALA A 234 3.14 10.80 7.11
N ILE A 235 4.09 11.57 7.63
CA ILE A 235 3.97 12.32 8.87
C ILE A 235 4.42 13.76 8.69
N ALA A 236 3.89 14.68 9.48
CA ALA A 236 4.33 16.07 9.53
C ALA A 236 4.06 16.72 10.88
N ILE A 237 4.75 17.82 11.13
CA ILE A 237 4.53 18.69 12.29
C ILE A 237 3.81 19.95 11.81
N GLY A 238 2.73 20.32 12.46
CA GLY A 238 2.06 21.59 12.24
C GLY A 238 2.88 22.78 12.70
N ASP A 239 2.59 23.93 12.13
CA ASP A 239 3.13 25.23 12.53
C ASP A 239 2.65 25.64 13.94
N GLU A 240 2.96 26.88 14.34
CA GLU A 240 2.53 27.45 15.64
C GLU A 240 1.00 27.54 15.79
N LYS A 241 0.25 27.45 14.69
CA LYS A 241 -1.22 27.45 14.67
C LYS A 241 -1.80 26.06 14.47
N ASN A 242 -0.97 25.02 14.62
CA ASN A 242 -1.33 23.61 14.40
C ASN A 242 -1.85 23.33 12.97
N LYS A 243 -1.20 23.93 11.96
CA LYS A 243 -1.55 23.77 10.55
C LYS A 243 -0.37 23.28 9.75
N ILE A 244 -0.67 22.52 8.72
CA ILE A 244 0.25 22.28 7.60
C ILE A 244 -0.34 22.91 6.33
N HIS A 245 0.53 23.54 5.53
CA HIS A 245 0.15 24.21 4.31
C HIS A 245 0.90 23.59 3.13
N GLU A 246 0.15 23.26 2.07
CA GLU A 246 0.71 22.84 0.78
C GLU A 246 1.85 21.80 0.91
N HIS A 247 1.74 20.89 1.91
CA HIS A 247 2.75 19.86 2.14
C HIS A 247 2.71 18.83 1.01
N LYS A 248 3.82 18.69 0.28
CA LYS A 248 3.95 17.68 -0.77
C LYS A 248 3.97 16.28 -0.14
N PHE A 249 3.06 15.41 -0.54
CA PHE A 249 2.99 14.04 -0.01
C PHE A 249 3.10 12.96 -1.09
N MET A 250 2.84 13.29 -2.35
CA MET A 250 2.87 12.31 -3.43
C MET A 250 3.40 12.94 -4.72
N GLU A 251 4.22 12.17 -5.46
CA GLU A 251 4.59 12.47 -6.83
C GLU A 251 3.67 11.73 -7.80
N ILE A 252 3.21 12.43 -8.84
CA ILE A 252 2.30 11.91 -9.83
C ILE A 252 3.00 11.77 -11.17
N ASN A 253 3.04 10.55 -11.70
CA ASN A 253 3.52 10.29 -13.04
C ASN A 253 2.34 9.88 -13.94
N THR A 254 1.90 10.79 -14.81
CA THR A 254 0.75 10.54 -15.69
C THR A 254 1.05 9.57 -16.84
N GLY A 255 2.32 9.20 -17.04
CA GLY A 255 2.75 8.23 -18.06
C GLY A 255 2.61 6.77 -17.65
N THR A 256 2.21 6.47 -16.41
CA THR A 256 2.21 5.11 -15.88
C THR A 256 0.89 4.39 -16.13
N GLY A 257 0.91 3.33 -16.93
CA GLY A 257 -0.22 2.41 -17.13
C GLY A 257 -1.49 3.11 -17.62
N ASN A 258 -2.62 2.68 -17.07
CA ASN A 258 -3.97 3.17 -17.41
C ASN A 258 -4.54 4.17 -16.38
N ARG A 259 -3.76 4.58 -15.37
CA ARG A 259 -4.22 5.41 -14.24
C ARG A 259 -4.80 6.76 -14.69
N PHE A 260 -4.19 7.37 -15.71
CA PHE A 260 -4.59 8.68 -16.24
C PHE A 260 -5.28 8.57 -17.60
N GLN A 261 -6.02 7.48 -17.81
CA GLN A 261 -6.76 7.30 -19.06
C GLN A 261 -8.03 8.15 -19.06
N LYS A 262 -8.82 8.13 -18.00
CA LYS A 262 -10.13 8.83 -17.96
C LYS A 262 -10.27 9.78 -16.78
N ARG A 263 -10.17 9.29 -15.57
CA ARG A 263 -10.37 10.05 -14.34
C ARG A 263 -9.52 9.48 -13.22
N TYR A 264 -8.97 10.33 -12.39
CA TYR A 264 -8.08 9.93 -11.29
C TYR A 264 -8.42 10.71 -10.03
N CYS A 265 -8.45 10.00 -8.91
CA CYS A 265 -8.79 10.51 -7.60
C CYS A 265 -7.75 10.09 -6.57
N VAL A 266 -7.45 10.96 -5.63
CA VAL A 266 -6.67 10.63 -4.44
C VAL A 266 -7.59 10.71 -3.23
N HIS A 267 -7.67 9.64 -2.46
CA HIS A 267 -8.39 9.55 -1.21
C HIS A 267 -7.38 9.60 -0.07
N VAL A 268 -7.42 10.62 0.76
CA VAL A 268 -6.56 10.78 1.94
C VAL A 268 -7.35 10.51 3.20
N ILE A 269 -6.73 9.75 4.11
CA ILE A 269 -7.25 9.44 5.45
C ILE A 269 -6.23 9.98 6.45
N ALA A 270 -6.58 11.05 7.16
CA ALA A 270 -5.70 11.76 8.07
C ALA A 270 -6.10 11.56 9.53
N ARG A 271 -5.10 11.58 10.41
CA ARG A 271 -5.27 11.48 11.86
C ARG A 271 -4.25 12.34 12.60
N GLY A 272 -4.64 12.82 13.77
CA GLY A 272 -3.70 13.33 14.76
C GLY A 272 -2.99 12.18 15.44
N ILE A 273 -1.72 12.37 15.79
CA ILE A 273 -0.92 11.41 16.54
C ILE A 273 -0.22 12.10 17.70
N SER A 274 0.18 11.36 18.71
CA SER A 274 0.98 11.89 19.81
C SER A 274 2.41 12.21 19.37
N GLU A 275 3.11 13.00 20.18
CA GLU A 275 4.52 13.29 19.95
C GLU A 275 5.38 12.01 19.98
N GLU A 276 5.09 11.09 20.91
CA GLU A 276 5.82 9.84 21.02
C GLU A 276 5.63 8.96 19.76
N CYS A 277 4.40 8.88 19.24
CA CYS A 277 4.12 8.18 17.99
C CYS A 277 4.87 8.82 16.82
N TYR A 278 4.87 10.17 16.73
CA TYR A 278 5.61 10.89 15.71
C TYR A 278 7.12 10.58 15.78
N GLN A 279 7.72 10.63 16.95
CA GLN A 279 9.16 10.34 17.14
C GLN A 279 9.49 8.90 16.75
N TYR A 280 8.65 7.95 17.13
CA TYR A 280 8.80 6.55 16.72
C TYR A 280 8.78 6.40 15.19
N LEU A 281 7.77 6.94 14.52
CA LEU A 281 7.62 6.85 13.07
C LEU A 281 8.74 7.61 12.32
N HIS A 282 9.15 8.76 12.82
CA HIS A 282 10.26 9.52 12.25
C HIS A 282 11.59 8.76 12.35
N THR A 283 11.86 8.12 13.49
CA THR A 283 13.05 7.29 13.66
C THR A 283 13.01 6.07 12.73
N LEU A 284 11.85 5.45 12.57
CA LEU A 284 11.66 4.34 11.63
C LEU A 284 11.92 4.77 10.18
N GLU A 285 11.44 5.94 9.78
CA GLU A 285 11.67 6.53 8.46
C GLU A 285 13.16 6.80 8.22
N MET A 286 13.85 7.41 9.19
CA MET A 286 15.28 7.70 9.11
C MET A 286 16.11 6.41 8.99
N ASN A 287 15.79 5.38 9.76
CA ASN A 287 16.47 4.10 9.68
C ASN A 287 16.25 3.40 8.33
N SER A 288 15.03 3.48 7.78
CA SER A 288 14.70 2.91 6.46
C SER A 288 15.45 3.62 5.32
N ASN A 289 15.56 4.94 5.36
CA ASN A 289 16.23 5.74 4.33
C ASN A 289 17.76 5.64 4.40
N SER A 290 18.34 5.30 5.55
CA SER A 290 19.79 5.19 5.76
C SER A 290 20.36 3.81 5.40
N THR A 291 19.51 2.84 5.08
CA THR A 291 19.95 1.48 4.72
C THR A 291 20.75 1.52 3.41
N GLY A 292 22.07 1.38 3.50
CA GLY A 292 22.99 1.40 2.34
C GLY A 292 23.95 2.59 2.29
N ASP A 293 23.85 3.54 3.20
CA ASP A 293 24.84 4.61 3.36
C ASP A 293 25.97 4.16 4.28
N LEU A 294 27.23 4.23 3.80
CA LEU A 294 28.42 3.85 4.56
C LEU A 294 28.63 4.73 5.82
N PHE A 295 27.99 5.88 5.87
CA PHE A 295 28.04 6.84 6.98
C PHE A 295 26.71 6.95 7.73
N ALA A 296 25.76 6.04 7.47
CA ALA A 296 24.50 6.01 8.18
C ALA A 296 24.75 5.88 9.70
N PRO A 297 24.03 6.64 10.54
CA PRO A 297 24.09 6.41 11.97
C PRO A 297 23.68 4.98 12.28
N ILE A 298 24.33 4.36 13.26
CA ILE A 298 23.96 3.02 13.73
C ILE A 298 22.47 3.09 14.11
N PRO A 299 21.62 2.19 13.57
CA PRO A 299 20.22 2.18 13.92
C PRO A 299 20.08 2.07 15.45
N SER A 300 19.48 3.06 16.07
CA SER A 300 19.16 2.98 17.49
C SER A 300 18.11 1.88 17.69
N GLU A 301 18.16 1.18 18.80
CA GLU A 301 17.13 0.20 19.17
C GLU A 301 15.77 0.91 19.19
N LEU A 302 14.92 0.57 18.23
CA LEU A 302 13.61 1.19 18.06
C LEU A 302 12.60 0.41 18.89
N ARG A 303 12.28 0.91 20.09
CA ARG A 303 11.21 0.35 20.91
C ARG A 303 9.92 1.11 20.71
N GLY A 304 8.83 0.38 20.43
CA GLY A 304 7.48 0.91 20.40
C GLY A 304 6.84 1.00 21.79
N ASN A 305 5.53 0.96 21.82
CA ASN A 305 4.76 0.99 23.06
C ASN A 305 4.07 -0.34 23.39
N ILE A 306 4.56 -1.44 22.86
CA ILE A 306 4.05 -2.80 23.06
C ILE A 306 5.06 -3.58 23.86
N ILE A 307 4.60 -4.31 24.86
CA ILE A 307 5.43 -5.17 25.71
C ILE A 307 4.89 -6.60 25.72
N CYS A 308 5.80 -7.58 25.88
CA CYS A 308 5.46 -8.95 26.21
C CYS A 308 5.21 -9.05 27.72
N GLU A 309 4.09 -9.61 28.15
CA GLU A 309 3.77 -9.72 29.58
C GLU A 309 4.64 -10.78 30.30
N GLU A 310 5.06 -11.83 29.58
CA GLU A 310 5.90 -12.90 30.11
C GLU A 310 7.40 -12.54 30.08
N ASP A 311 7.82 -11.62 29.18
CA ASP A 311 9.21 -11.18 29.06
C ASP A 311 9.25 -9.68 28.67
N PRO A 312 9.20 -8.76 29.64
CA PRO A 312 9.17 -7.32 29.37
C PRO A 312 10.42 -6.76 28.66
N ASP A 313 11.53 -7.51 28.66
CA ASP A 313 12.75 -7.14 27.97
C ASP A 313 12.75 -7.56 26.49
N GLU A 314 11.82 -8.41 26.08
CA GLU A 314 11.65 -8.81 24.68
C GLU A 314 11.40 -7.58 23.79
N LEU A 315 12.16 -7.48 22.70
CA LEU A 315 11.96 -6.43 21.71
C LEU A 315 10.69 -6.71 20.88
N VAL A 316 9.79 -5.73 20.88
CA VAL A 316 8.61 -5.72 20.00
C VAL A 316 8.63 -4.45 19.17
N LEU A 317 8.54 -4.59 17.85
CA LEU A 317 8.45 -3.48 16.92
C LEU A 317 6.99 -3.14 16.67
N GLY A 318 6.63 -1.88 16.78
CA GLY A 318 5.29 -1.38 16.55
C GLY A 318 4.89 -0.33 17.57
N PHE A 319 4.10 0.62 17.14
CA PHE A 319 3.55 1.67 18.01
C PHE A 319 2.04 1.76 17.74
N ILE A 320 1.26 1.52 18.77
CA ILE A 320 -0.21 1.60 18.69
C ILE A 320 -0.64 2.98 19.15
N GLU A 321 -1.24 3.73 18.25
CA GLU A 321 -1.89 5.00 18.56
C GLU A 321 -3.40 4.82 18.58
N VAL A 322 -4.10 5.71 19.30
CA VAL A 322 -5.55 5.79 19.35
C VAL A 322 -5.98 7.09 18.72
N SER A 323 -6.75 7.04 17.64
CA SER A 323 -7.09 8.23 16.88
C SER A 323 -8.50 8.17 16.30
N ARG A 324 -9.08 9.34 16.07
CA ARG A 324 -10.14 9.53 15.08
C ARG A 324 -9.52 9.92 13.74
N THR A 325 -10.22 9.59 12.67
CA THR A 325 -9.79 9.93 11.32
C THR A 325 -10.72 10.96 10.67
N SER A 326 -10.17 11.74 9.78
CA SER A 326 -10.90 12.50 8.76
C SER A 326 -10.45 12.04 7.38
N GLU A 327 -11.33 12.17 6.40
CA GLU A 327 -11.03 11.74 5.05
C GLU A 327 -11.50 12.76 4.02
N LEU A 328 -10.76 12.86 2.92
CA LEU A 328 -11.11 13.71 1.80
C LEU A 328 -10.70 13.02 0.49
N ARG A 329 -11.60 13.03 -0.50
CA ARG A 329 -11.32 12.64 -1.88
C ARG A 329 -11.14 13.88 -2.73
N ALA A 330 -10.12 13.87 -3.57
CA ALA A 330 -9.87 14.95 -4.51
C ALA A 330 -9.60 14.36 -5.90
N PHE A 331 -10.39 14.82 -6.87
CA PHE A 331 -10.21 14.43 -8.27
C PHE A 331 -9.20 15.36 -8.94
N VAL A 332 -8.25 14.77 -9.66
CA VAL A 332 -7.30 15.54 -10.46
C VAL A 332 -8.06 16.30 -11.54
N PRO A 333 -7.83 17.62 -11.67
CA PRO A 333 -8.54 18.45 -12.67
C PRO A 333 -8.23 18.02 -14.11
N TYR A 334 -9.20 18.18 -15.01
CA TYR A 334 -8.95 18.07 -16.44
C TYR A 334 -8.07 19.22 -16.93
N GLY A 335 -7.22 18.95 -17.90
CA GLY A 335 -6.39 19.96 -18.55
C GLY A 335 -4.90 19.57 -18.61
N ASN A 336 -4.10 20.41 -19.23
CA ASN A 336 -2.64 20.33 -19.32
C ASN A 336 -2.08 18.97 -19.83
N GLY A 337 -2.87 18.18 -20.58
CA GLY A 337 -2.48 16.88 -21.09
C GLY A 337 -2.31 15.79 -20.00
N VAL A 338 -2.87 16.01 -18.82
CA VAL A 338 -2.82 15.06 -17.69
C VAL A 338 -3.49 13.75 -18.06
N TYR A 339 -4.70 13.83 -18.62
CA TYR A 339 -5.42 12.65 -19.06
C TYR A 339 -5.13 12.33 -20.52
N LEU A 340 -5.02 11.05 -20.86
CA LEU A 340 -4.89 10.58 -22.23
C LEU A 340 -5.74 9.32 -22.41
N ASP A 341 -6.94 9.57 -22.82
CA ASP A 341 -7.80 8.55 -23.40
C ASP A 341 -7.38 8.39 -24.87
N ARG A 342 -6.85 7.22 -25.22
CA ARG A 342 -6.42 6.89 -26.57
C ARG A 342 -7.55 6.24 -27.40
N GLY A 343 -8.73 6.07 -26.76
CA GLY A 343 -9.79 5.29 -27.34
C GLY A 343 -9.41 3.79 -27.49
N ASP A 344 -10.10 3.12 -28.34
CA ASP A 344 -9.82 1.72 -28.65
C ASP A 344 -8.45 1.53 -29.24
N GLY A 345 -7.91 0.34 -29.06
CA GLY A 345 -6.62 -0.08 -29.62
C GLY A 345 -6.58 -0.06 -31.14
N PRO A 346 -5.40 -0.15 -31.74
CA PRO A 346 -5.26 -0.13 -33.20
C PRO A 346 -5.88 -1.38 -33.85
N LEU A 347 -6.66 -1.20 -34.92
CA LEU A 347 -7.38 -2.27 -35.60
C LEU A 347 -6.45 -3.39 -36.12
N GLU A 348 -5.23 -3.04 -36.50
CA GLU A 348 -4.20 -3.99 -36.96
C GLU A 348 -3.69 -4.95 -35.86
N SER A 349 -4.00 -4.68 -34.61
CA SER A 349 -3.73 -5.60 -33.51
C SER A 349 -4.77 -6.72 -33.38
N LEU A 350 -5.93 -6.55 -34.00
CA LEU A 350 -6.98 -7.56 -34.03
C LEU A 350 -6.63 -8.67 -35.00
N ILE A 351 -6.93 -9.89 -34.61
CA ILE A 351 -6.64 -11.07 -35.45
C ILE A 351 -7.87 -11.52 -36.26
N ALA A 352 -7.66 -11.97 -37.48
CA ALA A 352 -8.66 -12.69 -38.22
C ALA A 352 -8.70 -14.16 -37.75
N VAL A 353 -9.89 -14.70 -37.49
CA VAL A 353 -10.09 -16.10 -37.10
C VAL A 353 -10.84 -16.85 -38.20
N ASP A 354 -10.23 -17.92 -38.68
CA ASP A 354 -10.88 -18.80 -39.64
C ASP A 354 -12.15 -19.44 -39.05
N ALA A 355 -13.21 -19.54 -39.85
CA ALA A 355 -14.51 -20.04 -39.40
C ALA A 355 -14.42 -21.44 -38.73
N SER A 356 -13.56 -22.31 -39.24
CA SER A 356 -13.34 -23.63 -38.64
C SER A 356 -12.69 -23.61 -37.25
N ARG A 357 -12.06 -22.50 -36.88
CA ARG A 357 -11.33 -22.32 -35.61
C ARG A 357 -12.07 -21.45 -34.61
N ILE A 358 -13.21 -20.87 -34.94
CA ILE A 358 -13.98 -20.02 -34.05
C ILE A 358 -14.27 -20.70 -32.70
N PRO A 359 -14.73 -21.95 -32.61
CA PRO A 359 -14.98 -22.59 -31.31
C PRO A 359 -13.74 -22.68 -30.44
N GLN A 360 -12.57 -22.91 -31.06
CA GLN A 360 -11.30 -22.98 -30.34
C GLN A 360 -10.89 -21.62 -29.75
N TYR A 361 -10.92 -20.55 -30.57
CA TYR A 361 -10.57 -19.21 -30.13
C TYR A 361 -11.54 -18.67 -29.07
N TYR A 362 -12.84 -18.92 -29.28
CA TYR A 362 -13.87 -18.56 -28.30
C TYR A 362 -13.65 -19.27 -26.96
N GLY A 363 -13.27 -20.55 -26.97
CA GLY A 363 -12.89 -21.34 -25.81
C GLY A 363 -11.62 -20.82 -25.11
N TRP A 364 -10.71 -20.20 -25.84
CA TRP A 364 -9.52 -19.51 -25.28
C TRP A 364 -9.81 -18.11 -24.76
N GLY A 365 -11.07 -17.66 -24.77
CA GLY A 365 -11.47 -16.35 -24.28
C GLY A 365 -11.35 -15.22 -25.30
N TYR A 366 -11.12 -15.51 -26.58
CA TYR A 366 -11.23 -14.49 -27.62
C TYR A 366 -12.69 -14.18 -27.93
N ARG A 367 -12.94 -12.94 -28.29
CA ARG A 367 -14.28 -12.48 -28.74
C ARG A 367 -14.15 -11.65 -30.01
N PRO A 368 -15.18 -11.69 -30.88
CA PRO A 368 -15.25 -10.80 -32.03
C PRO A 368 -15.47 -9.36 -31.55
N VAL A 369 -14.72 -8.42 -32.11
CA VAL A 369 -14.73 -7.02 -31.66
C VAL A 369 -15.41 -6.11 -32.68
N VAL A 370 -14.84 -6.01 -33.87
CA VAL A 370 -15.28 -5.08 -34.91
C VAL A 370 -14.87 -5.61 -36.29
N ILE A 371 -15.58 -5.18 -37.31
CA ILE A 371 -15.19 -5.47 -38.72
C ILE A 371 -13.98 -4.59 -39.07
N VAL A 372 -12.87 -5.21 -39.46
CA VAL A 372 -11.63 -4.54 -39.85
C VAL A 372 -11.58 -4.48 -41.38
N PRO A 373 -11.65 -3.26 -41.96
CA PRO A 373 -11.56 -3.09 -43.42
C PRO A 373 -10.12 -3.29 -43.91
N THR A 374 -9.97 -3.97 -45.04
CA THR A 374 -8.67 -4.09 -45.71
C THR A 374 -8.81 -4.04 -47.24
N ASP A 375 -7.72 -3.74 -47.93
CA ASP A 375 -7.68 -3.72 -49.42
C ASP A 375 -8.03 -5.08 -50.07
N ARG A 376 -7.99 -6.16 -49.28
CA ARG A 376 -8.26 -7.55 -49.75
C ARG A 376 -9.64 -8.06 -49.34
N GLY A 377 -10.44 -7.22 -48.71
CA GLY A 377 -11.74 -7.54 -48.14
C GLY A 377 -11.74 -7.41 -46.61
N ASP A 378 -12.91 -7.19 -46.09
CA ASP A 378 -13.11 -7.00 -44.65
C ASP A 378 -13.06 -8.34 -43.90
N TYR A 379 -12.57 -8.29 -42.64
CA TYR A 379 -12.62 -9.46 -41.76
C TYR A 379 -13.15 -9.09 -40.39
N MET A 380 -13.70 -10.08 -39.67
CA MET A 380 -14.04 -9.91 -38.26
C MET A 380 -12.75 -9.94 -37.42
N GLY A 381 -12.45 -8.82 -36.76
CA GLY A 381 -11.33 -8.70 -35.85
C GLY A 381 -11.66 -9.29 -34.47
N TRP A 382 -10.77 -10.15 -33.95
CA TRP A 382 -10.91 -10.79 -32.65
C TRP A 382 -9.83 -10.34 -31.69
N ALA A 383 -10.20 -10.21 -30.42
CA ALA A 383 -9.27 -9.87 -29.34
C ALA A 383 -9.39 -10.85 -28.16
N PRO A 384 -8.30 -11.08 -27.44
CA PRO A 384 -8.30 -11.90 -26.22
C PRO A 384 -9.00 -11.19 -25.06
N ASN A 385 -9.48 -11.97 -24.09
CA ASN A 385 -10.25 -11.48 -22.96
C ASN A 385 -9.58 -10.32 -22.20
N TYR A 386 -8.26 -10.37 -22.01
CA TYR A 386 -7.52 -9.31 -21.31
C TYR A 386 -7.45 -7.98 -22.08
N TRP A 387 -7.94 -7.91 -23.31
CA TRP A 387 -8.07 -6.68 -24.08
C TRP A 387 -9.50 -6.11 -24.13
N ILE A 388 -10.48 -6.94 -23.78
CA ILE A 388 -11.90 -6.61 -23.94
C ILE A 388 -12.68 -6.61 -22.62
N ASP A 389 -12.04 -7.00 -21.54
CA ASP A 389 -12.63 -7.04 -20.21
C ASP A 389 -11.69 -6.34 -19.21
N CYS A 390 -12.03 -5.12 -18.81
CA CYS A 390 -11.24 -4.33 -17.90
C CYS A 390 -11.09 -4.94 -16.50
N ARG A 391 -11.94 -5.91 -16.11
CA ARG A 391 -11.83 -6.62 -14.82
C ARG A 391 -10.61 -7.54 -14.80
N VAL A 392 -10.23 -8.11 -15.93
CA VAL A 392 -9.00 -8.93 -16.07
C VAL A 392 -7.74 -8.05 -15.91
N MET A 393 -7.88 -6.74 -16.14
CA MET A 393 -6.80 -5.76 -15.93
C MET A 393 -6.72 -5.25 -14.48
N GLY A 394 -7.45 -5.86 -13.54
CA GLY A 394 -7.42 -5.53 -12.13
C GLY A 394 -8.44 -4.48 -11.67
N GLY A 395 -9.43 -4.18 -12.49
CA GLY A 395 -10.51 -3.27 -12.15
C GLY A 395 -11.81 -3.97 -11.71
N THR A 396 -12.76 -3.17 -11.27
CA THR A 396 -14.16 -3.56 -11.08
C THR A 396 -15.03 -2.75 -12.04
N ASN A 397 -16.04 -3.39 -12.65
CA ASN A 397 -17.01 -2.70 -13.49
C ASN A 397 -18.19 -2.09 -12.69
N VAL A 398 -18.06 -2.04 -11.37
CA VAL A 398 -19.02 -1.37 -10.49
C VAL A 398 -18.51 0.04 -10.19
N LYS A 399 -19.25 1.06 -10.68
CA LYS A 399 -18.91 2.46 -10.39
C LYS A 399 -19.11 2.74 -8.90
N PRO A 400 -18.10 3.28 -8.21
CA PRO A 400 -18.27 3.72 -6.82
C PRO A 400 -19.30 4.86 -6.71
N ASP A 401 -20.12 4.86 -5.66
CA ASP A 401 -21.19 5.87 -5.46
C ASP A 401 -20.66 7.31 -5.37
N TYR A 402 -19.43 7.48 -4.86
CA TYR A 402 -18.77 8.79 -4.72
C TYR A 402 -18.06 9.25 -6.00
N TRP A 403 -18.09 8.47 -7.09
CA TRP A 403 -17.28 8.77 -8.28
C TRP A 403 -17.90 9.90 -9.11
N GLU A 404 -17.10 10.94 -9.32
CA GLU A 404 -17.42 12.08 -10.18
C GLU A 404 -16.96 11.83 -11.63
N ASP A 405 -17.84 12.08 -12.60
CA ASP A 405 -17.56 11.90 -14.05
C ASP A 405 -16.75 13.05 -14.65
#